data_8dc1c51f697373a7c4edec62cf6d4d20
#
_entry.id   8dc1c51f697373a7c4edec62cf6d4d20
#
_cell.length_a   1.000
_cell.length_b   1.000
_cell.length_c   1.000
_cell.angle_alpha   90.00
_cell.angle_beta   90.00
_cell.angle_gamma   90.00
#
_symmetry.space_group_name_H-M   'P 1'
#
loop_
_entity.id
_entity.type
_entity.pdbx_description
1 polymer ?
#
loop_
_entity_poly.entity_id
_entity_poly.type
_entity_poly.pdbx_seq_one_letter_code
_entity_poly.pdbx_strand_id
1 'polypeptide(L)'
;MKDFTEEEAFEKMTAWCSTAERCRSEVSEKLQRWSVSYAIINKVIERLIDGGYIDEERYCRAFIRDKYRLEKWGKQKIAKALYVKRIPQHIFDTQWDVIDNDEYQSILHKLLQSKRKSIHTNDDKSLNEKLIRFALSRGYDYKDIRQHLDISEELEENEWEM
;
A
#
# COMPACT_ATOMS: atom_id res chain seq x y z
N MET A 1 -31.49 -16.82 -8.30
CA MET A 1 -30.31 -15.92 -8.46
C MET A 1 -30.41 -15.14 -9.76
N LYS A 2 -30.23 -13.85 -9.70
CA LYS A 2 -30.25 -13.01 -10.88
C LYS A 2 -28.92 -13.10 -11.62
N ASP A 3 -28.97 -13.45 -12.90
CA ASP A 3 -27.79 -13.40 -13.76
C ASP A 3 -27.58 -11.97 -14.25
N PHE A 4 -26.39 -11.41 -13.99
CA PHE A 4 -26.04 -10.09 -14.48
C PHE A 4 -25.69 -10.15 -15.97
N THR A 5 -26.25 -9.22 -16.74
CA THR A 5 -25.79 -9.00 -18.11
C THR A 5 -24.50 -8.19 -18.08
N GLU A 6 -23.76 -8.18 -19.18
CA GLU A 6 -22.56 -7.34 -19.33
C GLU A 6 -22.90 -5.87 -19.06
N GLU A 7 -24.01 -5.38 -19.60
CA GLU A 7 -24.42 -3.98 -19.44
C GLU A 7 -24.76 -3.64 -17.99
N GLU A 8 -25.51 -4.51 -17.30
CA GLU A 8 -25.82 -4.30 -15.89
C GLU A 8 -24.57 -4.30 -15.02
N ALA A 9 -23.64 -5.23 -15.27
CA ALA A 9 -22.37 -5.30 -14.54
C ALA A 9 -21.52 -4.06 -14.80
N PHE A 10 -21.46 -3.61 -16.06
CA PHE A 10 -20.72 -2.40 -16.43
C PHE A 10 -21.26 -1.16 -15.72
N GLU A 11 -22.59 -0.97 -15.74
CA GLU A 11 -23.22 0.18 -15.07
C GLU A 11 -22.94 0.20 -13.57
N LYS A 12 -23.04 -0.97 -12.92
CA LYS A 12 -22.75 -1.04 -11.48
C LYS A 12 -21.30 -0.75 -11.18
N MET A 13 -20.39 -1.20 -12.03
CA MET A 13 -18.96 -0.98 -11.81
C MET A 13 -18.54 0.45 -12.13
N THR A 14 -19.13 1.12 -13.11
CA THR A 14 -18.87 2.55 -13.34
C THR A 14 -19.29 3.38 -12.13
N ALA A 15 -20.46 3.08 -11.55
CA ALA A 15 -20.92 3.74 -10.34
C ALA A 15 -19.94 3.52 -9.17
N TRP A 16 -19.48 2.29 -8.99
CA TRP A 16 -18.54 1.95 -7.92
C TRP A 16 -17.18 2.63 -8.12
N CYS A 17 -16.68 2.63 -9.35
CA CYS A 17 -15.42 3.30 -9.70
C CYS A 17 -15.49 4.82 -9.52
N SER A 18 -16.67 5.39 -9.55
CA SER A 18 -16.88 6.83 -9.36
C SER A 18 -16.77 7.26 -7.89
N THR A 19 -16.88 6.32 -6.94
CA THR A 19 -16.82 6.63 -5.52
C THR A 19 -15.40 6.63 -4.97
N ALA A 20 -14.49 5.90 -5.60
CA ALA A 20 -13.08 5.82 -5.22
C ALA A 20 -12.31 5.14 -6.35
N GLU A 21 -10.99 5.29 -6.36
CA GLU A 21 -10.13 4.56 -7.30
C GLU A 21 -10.25 3.06 -7.05
N ARG A 22 -10.40 2.30 -8.14
CA ARG A 22 -10.47 0.83 -8.10
C ARG A 22 -9.48 0.26 -9.10
N CYS A 23 -8.97 -0.92 -8.82
CA CYS A 23 -8.09 -1.63 -9.74
C CYS A 23 -8.79 -2.85 -10.34
N ARG A 24 -8.16 -3.46 -11.34
CA ARG A 24 -8.72 -4.61 -12.06
C ARG A 24 -9.07 -5.75 -11.13
N SER A 25 -8.19 -6.09 -10.19
CA SER A 25 -8.42 -7.21 -9.26
C SER A 25 -9.62 -6.96 -8.36
N GLU A 26 -9.83 -5.73 -7.91
CA GLU A 26 -10.96 -5.38 -7.06
C GLU A 26 -12.28 -5.52 -7.80
N VAL A 27 -12.33 -5.06 -9.04
CA VAL A 27 -13.52 -5.22 -9.89
C VAL A 27 -13.79 -6.70 -10.16
N SER A 28 -12.74 -7.44 -10.52
CA SER A 28 -12.84 -8.88 -10.78
C SER A 28 -13.40 -9.63 -9.57
N GLU A 29 -12.85 -9.39 -8.39
CA GLU A 29 -13.31 -10.03 -7.15
C GLU A 29 -14.77 -9.69 -6.83
N LYS A 30 -15.16 -8.43 -7.01
CA LYS A 30 -16.52 -7.99 -6.73
C LYS A 30 -17.52 -8.69 -7.66
N LEU A 31 -17.22 -8.75 -8.95
CA LEU A 31 -18.08 -9.42 -9.92
C LEU A 31 -18.12 -10.93 -9.72
N GLN A 32 -17.00 -11.55 -9.30
CA GLN A 32 -16.96 -12.96 -8.93
C GLN A 32 -17.89 -13.25 -7.75
N ARG A 33 -17.93 -12.38 -6.77
CA ARG A 33 -18.84 -12.53 -5.61
C ARG A 33 -20.30 -12.46 -6.03
N TRP A 34 -20.60 -11.78 -7.13
CA TRP A 34 -21.95 -11.74 -7.71
C TRP A 34 -22.19 -12.86 -8.71
N SER A 35 -21.29 -13.83 -8.78
CA SER A 35 -21.37 -14.99 -9.67
C SER A 35 -21.43 -14.62 -11.17
N VAL A 36 -20.82 -13.51 -11.54
CA VAL A 36 -20.69 -13.10 -12.94
C VAL A 36 -19.63 -13.97 -13.62
N SER A 37 -19.90 -14.41 -14.85
CA SER A 37 -18.99 -15.27 -15.60
C SER A 37 -17.69 -14.55 -15.96
N TYR A 38 -16.60 -15.30 -16.08
CA TYR A 38 -15.29 -14.74 -16.46
C TYR A 38 -15.32 -14.00 -17.80
N ALA A 39 -16.08 -14.52 -18.76
CA ALA A 39 -16.21 -13.88 -20.07
C ALA A 39 -16.78 -12.47 -19.95
N ILE A 40 -17.81 -12.31 -19.11
CA ILE A 40 -18.44 -11.01 -18.86
C ILE A 40 -17.48 -10.11 -18.05
N ILE A 41 -16.85 -10.65 -17.00
CA ILE A 41 -15.90 -9.89 -16.18
C ILE A 41 -14.81 -9.27 -17.05
N ASN A 42 -14.18 -10.05 -17.93
CA ASN A 42 -13.12 -9.57 -18.79
C ASN A 42 -13.58 -8.44 -19.72
N LYS A 43 -14.77 -8.58 -20.30
CA LYS A 43 -15.35 -7.55 -21.16
C LYS A 43 -15.65 -6.26 -20.40
N VAL A 44 -16.21 -6.39 -19.19
CA VAL A 44 -16.51 -5.25 -18.34
C VAL A 44 -15.22 -4.51 -17.98
N ILE A 45 -14.18 -5.24 -17.58
CA ILE A 45 -12.90 -4.63 -17.22
C ILE A 45 -12.29 -3.89 -18.42
N GLU A 46 -12.31 -4.48 -19.62
CA GLU A 46 -11.82 -3.81 -20.83
C GLU A 46 -12.59 -2.49 -21.08
N ARG A 47 -13.89 -2.52 -20.94
CA ARG A 47 -14.73 -1.33 -21.12
C ARG A 47 -14.44 -0.26 -20.06
N LEU A 48 -14.18 -0.67 -18.82
CA LEU A 48 -13.83 0.26 -17.75
C LEU A 48 -12.48 0.91 -18.00
N ILE A 49 -11.50 0.16 -18.50
CA ILE A 49 -10.20 0.69 -18.88
C ILE A 49 -10.33 1.68 -20.04
N ASP A 50 -11.02 1.28 -21.09
CA ASP A 50 -11.21 2.11 -22.28
C ASP A 50 -11.94 3.41 -21.97
N GLY A 51 -12.86 3.38 -21.04
CA GLY A 51 -13.60 4.56 -20.60
C GLY A 51 -12.91 5.41 -19.54
N GLY A 52 -11.71 4.99 -19.10
CA GLY A 52 -10.97 5.72 -18.08
C GLY A 52 -11.48 5.54 -16.66
N TYR A 53 -12.39 4.62 -16.43
CA TYR A 53 -12.91 4.32 -15.09
C TYR A 53 -11.89 3.54 -14.25
N ILE A 54 -11.08 2.71 -14.89
CA ILE A 54 -9.95 2.02 -14.29
C ILE A 54 -8.67 2.56 -14.94
N ASP A 55 -7.74 2.98 -14.10
CA ASP A 55 -6.40 3.40 -14.52
C ASP A 55 -5.46 2.97 -13.38
N GLU A 56 -4.66 1.94 -13.63
CA GLU A 56 -3.84 1.34 -12.57
C GLU A 56 -2.68 2.24 -12.12
N GLU A 57 -2.20 3.13 -12.97
CA GLU A 57 -1.23 4.15 -12.55
C GLU A 57 -1.88 5.15 -11.59
N ARG A 58 -3.05 5.63 -11.94
CA ARG A 58 -3.82 6.54 -11.08
C ARG A 58 -4.20 5.88 -9.75
N TYR A 59 -4.59 4.60 -9.80
CA TYR A 59 -4.87 3.81 -8.60
C TYR A 59 -3.64 3.72 -7.70
N CYS A 60 -2.47 3.40 -8.27
CA CYS A 60 -1.22 3.31 -7.54
C CYS A 60 -0.87 4.62 -6.85
N ARG A 61 -0.98 5.73 -7.56
CA ARG A 61 -0.64 7.05 -7.02
C ARG A 61 -1.51 7.39 -5.82
N ALA A 62 -2.82 7.16 -5.94
CA ALA A 62 -3.76 7.39 -4.85
C ALA A 62 -3.48 6.45 -3.67
N PHE A 63 -3.27 5.17 -3.96
CA PHE A 63 -2.99 4.14 -2.94
C PHE A 63 -1.72 4.47 -2.15
N ILE A 64 -0.62 4.77 -2.84
CA ILE A 64 0.65 5.11 -2.21
C ILE A 64 0.48 6.34 -1.32
N ARG A 65 -0.14 7.39 -1.86
CA ARG A 65 -0.36 8.64 -1.12
C ARG A 65 -1.14 8.41 0.17
N ASP A 66 -2.25 7.69 0.08
CA ASP A 66 -3.11 7.44 1.24
C ASP A 66 -2.42 6.56 2.28
N LYS A 67 -1.72 5.51 1.83
CA LYS A 67 -1.09 4.57 2.76
C LYS A 67 0.07 5.19 3.53
N TYR A 68 0.89 6.01 2.89
CA TYR A 68 1.99 6.62 3.64
C TYR A 68 1.54 7.78 4.52
N ARG A 69 0.54 8.56 4.09
CA ARG A 69 0.06 9.72 4.83
C ARG A 69 -0.93 9.36 5.93
N LEU A 70 -1.94 8.56 5.62
CA LEU A 70 -3.04 8.25 6.52
C LEU A 70 -2.75 7.03 7.38
N GLU A 71 -2.26 5.96 6.75
CA GLU A 71 -1.97 4.71 7.45
C GLU A 71 -0.56 4.68 8.03
N LYS A 72 0.30 5.60 7.61
CA LYS A 72 1.70 5.70 8.05
C LYS A 72 2.50 4.44 7.76
N TRP A 73 2.26 3.87 6.58
CA TRP A 73 2.99 2.70 6.11
C TRP A 73 4.29 3.11 5.43
N GLY A 74 5.32 2.27 5.57
CA GLY A 74 6.54 2.38 4.79
C GLY A 74 6.38 1.78 3.40
N LYS A 75 7.31 2.08 2.52
CA LYS A 75 7.27 1.68 1.10
C LYS A 75 7.16 0.17 0.91
N GLN A 76 7.83 -0.64 1.74
CA GLN A 76 7.80 -2.10 1.58
C GLN A 76 6.42 -2.68 1.83
N LYS A 77 5.73 -2.18 2.84
CA LYS A 77 4.36 -2.63 3.13
C LYS A 77 3.40 -2.21 2.03
N ILE A 78 3.57 -1.00 1.51
CA ILE A 78 2.76 -0.50 0.39
C ILE A 78 3.00 -1.38 -0.85
N ALA A 79 4.25 -1.67 -1.18
CA ALA A 79 4.59 -2.51 -2.33
C ALA A 79 3.99 -3.91 -2.23
N LYS A 80 4.03 -4.52 -1.04
CA LYS A 80 3.41 -5.83 -0.81
C LYS A 80 1.90 -5.78 -1.03
N ALA A 81 1.25 -4.73 -0.54
CA ALA A 81 -0.19 -4.56 -0.72
C ALA A 81 -0.56 -4.38 -2.19
N LEU A 82 0.23 -3.63 -2.95
CA LEU A 82 0.03 -3.48 -4.39
C LEU A 82 0.24 -4.80 -5.13
N TYR A 83 1.22 -5.58 -4.72
CA TYR A 83 1.45 -6.92 -5.27
C TYR A 83 0.25 -7.84 -5.04
N VAL A 84 -0.33 -7.83 -3.83
CA VAL A 84 -1.53 -8.59 -3.51
C VAL A 84 -2.72 -8.16 -4.36
N LYS A 85 -2.81 -6.88 -4.70
CA LYS A 85 -3.83 -6.34 -5.60
C LYS A 85 -3.55 -6.64 -7.07
N ARG A 86 -2.48 -7.38 -7.37
CA ARG A 86 -2.07 -7.78 -8.72
C ARG A 86 -1.75 -6.60 -9.63
N ILE A 87 -1.28 -5.51 -9.04
CA ILE A 87 -0.75 -4.40 -9.83
C ILE A 87 0.61 -4.84 -10.37
N PRO A 88 0.85 -4.75 -11.70
CA PRO A 88 2.15 -5.12 -12.26
C PRO A 88 3.28 -4.29 -11.66
N GLN A 89 4.40 -4.93 -11.37
CA GLN A 89 5.56 -4.28 -10.76
C GLN A 89 6.06 -3.10 -11.59
N HIS A 90 6.08 -3.24 -12.92
CA HIS A 90 6.52 -2.16 -13.80
C HIS A 90 5.65 -0.91 -13.70
N ILE A 91 4.41 -1.05 -13.23
CA ILE A 91 3.52 0.09 -13.00
C ILE A 91 3.85 0.75 -11.66
N PHE A 92 3.86 -0.02 -10.56
CA PHE A 92 4.07 0.61 -9.26
C PHE A 92 5.51 1.09 -9.04
N ASP A 93 6.51 0.49 -9.68
CA ASP A 93 7.91 0.92 -9.56
C ASP A 93 8.14 2.34 -10.07
N THR A 94 7.29 2.83 -10.95
CA THR A 94 7.41 4.17 -11.53
C THR A 94 6.60 5.23 -10.80
N GLN A 95 5.86 4.86 -9.73
CA GLN A 95 4.92 5.77 -9.07
C GLN A 95 5.38 6.28 -7.70
N TRP A 96 6.58 5.91 -7.27
CA TRP A 96 7.09 6.29 -5.94
C TRP A 96 7.38 7.78 -5.79
N ASP A 97 7.46 8.53 -6.89
CA ASP A 97 7.64 9.98 -6.90
C ASP A 97 6.48 10.73 -6.22
N VAL A 98 5.35 10.07 -6.03
CA VAL A 98 4.22 10.62 -5.26
C VAL A 98 4.62 10.91 -3.82
N ILE A 99 5.56 10.16 -3.28
CA ILE A 99 6.02 10.34 -1.90
C ILE A 99 7.00 11.51 -1.84
N ASP A 100 6.64 12.52 -1.06
CA ASP A 100 7.57 13.57 -0.66
C ASP A 100 8.47 12.99 0.44
N ASN A 101 9.77 12.92 0.17
CA ASN A 101 10.70 12.27 1.10
C ASN A 101 10.77 12.99 2.44
N ASP A 102 10.74 14.30 2.47
CA ASP A 102 10.77 15.06 3.73
C ASP A 102 9.55 14.76 4.58
N GLU A 103 8.37 14.71 3.95
CA GLU A 103 7.12 14.32 4.62
C GLU A 103 7.19 12.88 5.13
N TYR A 104 7.69 11.96 4.30
CA TYR A 104 7.84 10.55 4.62
C TYR A 104 8.75 10.35 5.84
N GLN A 105 9.90 11.02 5.86
CA GLN A 105 10.83 10.97 6.97
C GLN A 105 10.24 11.57 8.24
N SER A 106 9.49 12.68 8.11
CA SER A 106 8.81 13.31 9.24
C SER A 106 7.76 12.39 9.86
N ILE A 107 7.00 11.69 9.03
CA ILE A 107 5.99 10.72 9.48
C ILE A 107 6.67 9.59 10.26
N LEU A 108 7.76 9.04 9.73
CA LEU A 108 8.52 7.98 10.40
C LEU A 108 9.07 8.46 11.74
N HIS A 109 9.64 9.66 11.77
CA HIS A 109 10.18 10.24 13.00
C HIS A 109 9.11 10.34 14.10
N LYS A 110 7.96 10.90 13.75
CA LYS A 110 6.84 11.06 14.69
C LYS A 110 6.28 9.70 15.15
N LEU A 111 6.23 8.75 14.25
CA LEU A 111 5.78 7.39 14.54
C LEU A 111 6.69 6.72 15.58
N LEU A 112 8.00 6.87 15.39
CA LEU A 112 8.99 6.33 16.33
C LEU A 112 8.93 7.05 17.69
N GLN A 113 8.78 8.37 17.71
CA GLN A 113 8.65 9.12 18.94
C GLN A 113 7.40 8.71 19.73
N SER A 114 6.29 8.52 19.03
CA SER A 114 5.04 8.08 19.64
C SER A 114 5.17 6.67 20.24
N LYS A 115 5.80 5.77 19.50
CA LYS A 115 6.03 4.39 19.96
C LYS A 115 6.96 4.35 21.15
N ARG A 116 8.00 5.18 21.15
CA ARG A 116 8.97 5.26 22.25
C ARG A 116 8.28 5.51 23.60
N LYS A 117 7.27 6.37 23.61
CA LYS A 117 6.52 6.71 24.84
C LYS A 117 5.80 5.50 25.44
N SER A 118 5.47 4.51 24.64
CA SER A 118 4.75 3.30 25.08
C SER A 118 5.67 2.16 25.53
N ILE A 119 6.98 2.30 25.30
CA ILE A 119 7.96 1.26 25.63
C ILE A 119 8.58 1.56 27.00
N HIS A 120 8.46 0.61 27.91
CA HIS A 120 9.03 0.70 29.25
C HIS A 120 10.28 -0.17 29.32
N THR A 121 11.45 0.47 29.24
CA THR A 121 12.75 -0.20 29.42
C THR A 121 13.78 0.84 29.86
N ASN A 122 14.73 0.40 30.66
CA ASN A 122 15.85 1.26 31.12
C ASN A 122 17.11 1.08 30.25
N ASP A 123 17.04 0.21 29.24
CA ASP A 123 18.14 -0.11 28.36
C ASP A 123 17.93 0.50 26.99
N ASP A 124 18.82 1.40 26.57
CA ASP A 124 18.76 2.07 25.27
C ASP A 124 18.88 1.09 24.11
N LYS A 125 19.68 0.05 24.24
CA LYS A 125 19.82 -0.97 23.21
C LYS A 125 18.50 -1.72 23.00
N SER A 126 17.86 -2.14 24.09
CA SER A 126 16.57 -2.82 24.02
C SER A 126 15.47 -1.92 23.44
N LEU A 127 15.49 -0.64 23.80
CA LEU A 127 14.56 0.35 23.27
C LEU A 127 14.73 0.47 21.75
N ASN A 128 15.94 0.64 21.28
CA ASN A 128 16.22 0.76 19.84
C ASN A 128 15.81 -0.50 19.07
N GLU A 129 16.07 -1.67 19.61
CA GLU A 129 15.66 -2.93 18.99
C GLU A 129 14.14 -3.00 18.81
N LYS A 130 13.39 -2.61 19.82
CA LYS A 130 11.91 -2.61 19.77
C LYS A 130 11.38 -1.59 18.76
N LEU A 131 11.99 -0.42 18.71
CA LEU A 131 11.62 0.63 17.74
C LEU A 131 11.90 0.19 16.32
N ILE A 132 13.06 -0.43 16.07
CA ILE A 132 13.43 -0.94 14.75
C ILE A 132 12.42 -2.00 14.30
N ARG A 133 12.14 -2.99 15.14
CA ARG A 133 11.17 -4.05 14.79
C ARG A 133 9.78 -3.49 14.50
N PHE A 134 9.36 -2.52 15.32
CA PHE A 134 8.07 -1.86 15.11
C PHE A 134 8.01 -1.17 13.74
N ALA A 135 9.03 -0.37 13.41
CA ALA A 135 9.05 0.35 12.15
C ALA A 135 9.21 -0.58 10.93
N LEU A 136 10.02 -1.65 11.07
CA LEU A 136 10.12 -2.68 10.03
C LEU A 136 8.76 -3.32 9.77
N SER A 137 7.99 -3.60 10.83
CA SER A 137 6.65 -4.20 10.68
C SER A 137 5.67 -3.26 9.97
N ARG A 138 5.93 -1.97 10.01
CA ARG A 138 5.13 -0.95 9.30
C ARG A 138 5.61 -0.73 7.87
N GLY A 139 6.68 -1.41 7.46
CA GLY A 139 7.16 -1.40 6.09
C GLY A 139 8.30 -0.43 5.79
N TYR A 140 8.89 0.19 6.82
CA TYR A 140 10.02 1.09 6.63
C TYR A 140 11.32 0.30 6.51
N ASP A 141 12.28 0.83 5.73
CA ASP A 141 13.60 0.25 5.58
C ASP A 141 14.47 0.56 6.78
N TYR A 142 15.37 -0.35 7.13
CA TYR A 142 16.35 -0.13 8.20
C TYR A 142 17.15 1.15 7.97
N LYS A 143 17.56 1.42 6.73
CA LYS A 143 18.31 2.63 6.36
C LYS A 143 17.56 3.91 6.75
N ASP A 144 16.25 3.95 6.53
CA ASP A 144 15.41 5.10 6.92
C ASP A 144 15.24 5.17 8.43
N ILE A 145 14.97 4.03 9.06
CA ILE A 145 14.74 3.95 10.51
C ILE A 145 15.97 4.43 11.27
N ARG A 146 17.14 3.98 10.87
CA ARG A 146 18.41 4.31 11.48
C ARG A 146 18.67 5.81 11.55
N GLN A 147 18.20 6.57 10.57
CA GLN A 147 18.37 8.03 10.53
C GLN A 147 17.68 8.76 11.67
N HIS A 148 16.68 8.12 12.28
CA HIS A 148 15.86 8.71 13.34
C HIS A 148 16.17 8.17 14.72
N LEU A 149 17.17 7.30 14.84
CA LEU A 149 17.56 6.69 16.09
C LEU A 149 19.03 6.97 16.39
N ASP A 150 19.34 7.06 17.67
CA ASP A 150 20.72 7.13 18.14
C ASP A 150 21.24 5.70 18.28
N ILE A 151 21.81 5.18 17.20
CA ILE A 151 22.30 3.80 17.12
C ILE A 151 23.82 3.83 17.06
N SER A 152 24.49 3.06 17.96
CA SER A 152 25.92 2.87 17.89
C SER A 152 26.27 2.06 16.64
N GLU A 153 27.47 2.29 16.06
CA GLU A 153 27.96 1.64 14.85
C GLU A 153 28.07 0.10 14.97
N GLU A 154 27.85 -0.45 16.17
CA GLU A 154 27.96 -1.87 16.46
C GLU A 154 26.75 -2.71 16.00
N LEU A 155 25.63 -2.07 15.64
CA LEU A 155 24.49 -2.80 15.10
C LEU A 155 24.62 -2.90 13.59
N GLU A 156 25.07 -4.06 13.12
CA GLU A 156 25.20 -4.33 11.69
C GLU A 156 23.84 -4.48 11.03
N GLU A 157 23.72 -3.93 9.82
CA GLU A 157 22.50 -3.96 8.99
C GLU A 157 21.96 -5.41 8.83
N ASN A 158 22.84 -6.38 8.82
CA ASN A 158 22.52 -7.79 8.63
C ASN A 158 21.66 -8.42 9.74
N GLU A 159 21.65 -7.83 10.93
CA GLU A 159 20.83 -8.34 12.04
C GLU A 159 19.33 -8.10 11.83
N TRP A 160 18.96 -7.22 10.90
CA TRP A 160 17.59 -6.77 10.71
C TRP A 160 16.99 -7.19 9.37
N GLU A 161 17.81 -7.72 8.47
CA GLU A 161 17.35 -8.25 7.20
C GLU A 161 16.84 -9.69 7.38
N MET A 162 15.54 -9.86 7.28
CA MET A 162 14.94 -11.19 7.27
C MET A 162 14.08 -11.39 6.05
#